data_6a2ec002125f5d6f0f883a6fd8372c18
#
_entry.id   6a2ec002125f5d6f0f883a6fd8372c18
#
_cell.length_a   1.000
_cell.length_b   1.000
_cell.length_c   1.000
_cell.angle_alpha   90.00
_cell.angle_beta   90.00
_cell.angle_gamma   90.00
#
_symmetry.space_group_name_H-M   'P 1'
#
loop_
_entity.id
_entity.type
_entity.pdbx_description
1 polymer ?
#
loop_
_entity_poly.entity_id
_entity_poly.type
_entity_poly.pdbx_seq_one_letter_code
_entity_poly.pdbx_strand_id
1 'polypeptide(L)'
;MFTTDLALAAPQLILAGAALALLVVGAFLPRPDRVVGFGAMAALAFAAFAAVTGPRGLAFQGALVADAASVFAQVVIYLSSLVAIPLGQGWFARRGIRLFEFPVLILLAALGMGMMAGAGDLLSLYIGVELQSLALYVLAALQRDDAKASEAGLKYFVLGALSSGLLLYGASLVYGFSGSIRFDAIAAAVQGQAGTGVLFGLVFMICGLAFKVSAAPFHMWTPDVYEGAPTPVVAYFAGAPKLAAMLLFARVLAEAFPEAIPQWRQVLILIALASVAVGALAGLAQTNLKRLWAYSSIANVGYAILGLAAGTAEGIQAMLVFMALYSVSVMGFFACLAALSRNGRPLETLEDMAGLFQQRPWLSLSLTVFALSGLGLPPFAGFVGKYYVFKAAINAGDPILLWAAVAALVGSVIAAFYYLRLVKVMWFDPSPGPTDTPPVEAGVIAIGAAALTFPVVLALMPAIDSYARAAAAALGLG
;
A
#
# COMPACT_ATOMS: atom_id res chain seq x y z
N MET A 1 -34.49 2.79 -1.62
CA MET A 1 -33.34 2.85 -2.51
C MET A 1 -32.32 3.86 -2.01
N PHE A 2 -32.58 5.17 -1.98
CA PHE A 2 -31.59 6.18 -1.56
C PHE A 2 -31.06 5.99 -0.12
N THR A 3 -31.89 5.66 0.85
CA THR A 3 -31.49 5.38 2.24
C THR A 3 -30.60 4.13 2.36
N THR A 4 -30.83 3.13 1.53
CA THR A 4 -29.99 1.92 1.47
C THR A 4 -28.62 2.24 0.87
N ASP A 5 -28.59 3.06 -0.19
CA ASP A 5 -27.33 3.49 -0.83
C ASP A 5 -26.46 4.29 0.16
N LEU A 6 -27.07 5.20 0.94
CA LEU A 6 -26.36 5.94 1.98
C LEU A 6 -25.81 5.03 3.10
N ALA A 7 -26.55 3.99 3.49
CA ALA A 7 -26.08 3.03 4.49
C ALA A 7 -24.89 2.20 3.98
N LEU A 8 -24.89 1.81 2.70
CA LEU A 8 -23.78 1.11 2.05
C LEU A 8 -22.53 1.99 1.91
N ALA A 9 -22.73 3.30 1.71
CA ALA A 9 -21.64 4.28 1.59
C ALA A 9 -21.24 4.92 2.94
N ALA A 10 -21.79 4.44 4.07
CA ALA A 10 -21.55 5.04 5.38
C ALA A 10 -20.07 5.24 5.73
N PRO A 11 -19.14 4.29 5.49
CA PRO A 11 -17.72 4.51 5.76
C PRO A 11 -17.15 5.73 5.01
N GLN A 12 -17.47 5.87 3.73
CA GLN A 12 -17.01 6.98 2.88
C GLN A 12 -17.63 8.31 3.31
N LEU A 13 -18.92 8.31 3.65
CA LEU A 13 -19.64 9.51 4.11
C LEU A 13 -19.11 10.01 5.45
N ILE A 14 -18.79 9.10 6.38
CA ILE A 14 -18.15 9.44 7.67
C ILE A 14 -16.82 10.15 7.41
N LEU A 15 -15.96 9.60 6.56
CA LEU A 15 -14.65 10.19 6.27
C LEU A 15 -14.76 11.52 5.54
N ALA A 16 -15.65 11.63 4.54
CA ALA A 16 -15.88 12.87 3.80
C ALA A 16 -16.42 13.98 4.71
N GLY A 17 -17.44 13.68 5.49
CA GLY A 17 -18.03 14.64 6.45
C GLY A 17 -17.04 15.07 7.51
N ALA A 18 -16.26 14.13 8.06
CA ALA A 18 -15.22 14.43 9.05
C ALA A 18 -14.09 15.28 8.45
N ALA A 19 -13.60 14.98 7.24
CA ALA A 19 -12.55 15.74 6.59
C ALA A 19 -12.97 17.21 6.39
N LEU A 20 -14.18 17.45 5.88
CA LEU A 20 -14.72 18.80 5.69
C LEU A 20 -14.94 19.53 7.02
N ALA A 21 -15.56 18.88 7.99
CA ALA A 21 -15.83 19.46 9.30
C ALA A 21 -14.52 19.80 10.05
N LEU A 22 -13.55 18.89 10.06
CA LEU A 22 -12.26 19.09 10.74
C LEU A 22 -11.38 20.12 10.04
N LEU A 23 -11.47 20.26 8.72
CA LEU A 23 -10.79 21.33 7.99
C LEU A 23 -11.32 22.71 8.42
N VAL A 24 -12.66 22.86 8.46
CA VAL A 24 -13.29 24.11 8.90
C VAL A 24 -12.96 24.40 10.37
N VAL A 25 -13.17 23.41 11.26
CA VAL A 25 -12.87 23.54 12.69
C VAL A 25 -11.40 23.90 12.92
N GLY A 26 -10.48 23.24 12.19
CA GLY A 26 -9.05 23.48 12.27
C GLY A 26 -8.66 24.91 11.90
N ALA A 27 -9.32 25.50 10.91
CA ALA A 27 -9.03 26.85 10.46
C ALA A 27 -9.39 27.95 11.50
N PHE A 28 -10.35 27.68 12.39
CA PHE A 28 -10.82 28.65 13.39
C PHE A 28 -10.29 28.43 14.81
N LEU A 29 -9.64 27.29 15.09
CA LEU A 29 -9.12 26.98 16.42
C LEU A 29 -7.70 27.56 16.63
N PRO A 30 -7.39 28.14 17.81
CA PRO A 30 -6.04 28.65 18.10
C PRO A 30 -4.96 27.54 18.18
N ARG A 31 -5.34 26.32 18.53
CA ARG A 31 -4.46 25.12 18.64
C ARG A 31 -5.17 23.89 18.11
N PRO A 32 -5.33 23.80 16.78
CA PRO A 32 -6.17 22.77 16.15
C PRO A 32 -5.57 21.36 16.19
N ASP A 33 -4.24 21.23 16.27
CA ASP A 33 -3.53 19.97 16.00
C ASP A 33 -4.10 18.77 16.77
N ARG A 34 -4.36 18.94 18.10
CA ARG A 34 -4.89 17.84 18.93
C ARG A 34 -6.34 17.52 18.60
N VAL A 35 -7.18 18.55 18.45
CA VAL A 35 -8.63 18.37 18.21
C VAL A 35 -8.83 17.71 16.85
N VAL A 36 -8.16 18.22 15.82
CA VAL A 36 -8.23 17.66 14.45
C VAL A 36 -7.65 16.25 14.42
N GLY A 37 -6.52 16.00 15.08
CA GLY A 37 -5.92 14.66 15.15
C GLY A 37 -6.83 13.64 15.81
N PHE A 38 -7.37 13.93 17.00
CA PHE A 38 -8.29 13.02 17.69
C PHE A 38 -9.61 12.84 16.92
N GLY A 39 -10.15 13.92 16.33
CA GLY A 39 -11.35 13.84 15.49
C GLY A 39 -11.13 12.97 14.26
N ALA A 40 -9.97 13.08 13.61
CA ALA A 40 -9.64 12.24 12.45
C ALA A 40 -9.45 10.77 12.84
N MET A 41 -8.78 10.48 13.96
CA MET A 41 -8.67 9.10 14.46
C MET A 41 -10.02 8.50 14.82
N ALA A 42 -10.89 9.28 15.47
CA ALA A 42 -12.26 8.85 15.77
C ALA A 42 -13.05 8.55 14.50
N ALA A 43 -12.99 9.43 13.48
CA ALA A 43 -13.65 9.23 12.20
C ALA A 43 -13.16 7.94 11.49
N LEU A 44 -11.87 7.66 11.50
CA LEU A 44 -11.30 6.42 10.94
C LEU A 44 -11.77 5.17 11.70
N ALA A 45 -11.84 5.23 13.04
CA ALA A 45 -12.35 4.13 13.85
C ALA A 45 -13.84 3.88 13.58
N PHE A 46 -14.65 4.94 13.50
CA PHE A 46 -16.07 4.82 13.16
C PHE A 46 -16.28 4.34 11.72
N ALA A 47 -15.48 4.79 10.77
CA ALA A 47 -15.53 4.30 9.39
C ALA A 47 -15.17 2.81 9.29
N ALA A 48 -14.13 2.36 10.03
CA ALA A 48 -13.77 0.95 10.11
C ALA A 48 -14.89 0.11 10.74
N PHE A 49 -15.50 0.60 11.83
CA PHE A 49 -16.64 -0.06 12.45
C PHE A 49 -17.83 -0.15 11.50
N ALA A 50 -18.19 0.96 10.82
CA ALA A 50 -19.27 0.99 9.84
C ALA A 50 -19.01 0.05 8.65
N ALA A 51 -17.73 -0.07 8.20
CA ALA A 51 -17.35 -1.02 7.15
C ALA A 51 -17.59 -2.48 7.57
N VAL A 52 -17.31 -2.83 8.82
CA VAL A 52 -17.47 -4.21 9.33
C VAL A 52 -18.94 -4.55 9.58
N THR A 53 -19.68 -3.65 10.21
CA THR A 53 -21.06 -3.90 10.68
C THR A 53 -22.14 -3.50 9.68
N GLY A 54 -21.80 -2.69 8.66
CA GLY A 54 -22.73 -2.17 7.66
C GLY A 54 -23.27 -3.25 6.72
N PRO A 55 -24.34 -2.91 5.97
CA PRO A 55 -24.92 -3.81 5.00
C PRO A 55 -23.95 -4.11 3.84
N ARG A 56 -24.24 -5.17 3.10
CA ARG A 56 -23.53 -5.57 1.88
C ARG A 56 -24.45 -5.41 0.68
N GLY A 57 -23.89 -5.05 -0.47
CA GLY A 57 -24.64 -4.91 -1.71
C GLY A 57 -24.08 -3.85 -2.64
N LEU A 58 -24.86 -3.52 -3.65
CA LEU A 58 -24.55 -2.50 -4.64
C LEU A 58 -25.26 -1.20 -4.30
N ALA A 59 -24.54 -0.08 -4.34
CA ALA A 59 -25.10 1.26 -4.18
C ALA A 59 -24.87 2.10 -5.44
N PHE A 60 -25.68 3.14 -5.62
CA PHE A 60 -25.58 4.08 -6.72
C PHE A 60 -25.53 3.40 -8.08
N GLN A 61 -26.47 2.49 -8.34
CA GLN A 61 -26.57 1.72 -9.59
C GLN A 61 -25.34 0.86 -9.89
N GLY A 62 -24.63 0.42 -8.84
CA GLY A 62 -23.44 -0.42 -8.96
C GLY A 62 -22.10 0.34 -9.02
N ALA A 63 -22.13 1.67 -8.93
CA ALA A 63 -20.90 2.46 -8.85
C ALA A 63 -20.08 2.20 -7.58
N LEU A 64 -20.74 1.81 -6.48
CA LEU A 64 -20.11 1.39 -5.23
C LEU A 64 -20.54 -0.04 -4.87
N VAL A 65 -19.56 -0.90 -4.60
CA VAL A 65 -19.72 -2.29 -4.18
C VAL A 65 -19.27 -2.46 -2.74
N ALA A 66 -20.21 -2.73 -1.84
CA ALA A 66 -19.91 -3.07 -0.45
C ALA A 66 -19.94 -4.59 -0.28
N ASP A 67 -18.81 -5.24 -0.47
CA ASP A 67 -18.59 -6.68 -0.42
C ASP A 67 -17.49 -7.08 0.59
N ALA A 68 -17.18 -8.36 0.70
CA ALA A 68 -16.13 -8.84 1.59
C ALA A 68 -14.74 -8.30 1.19
N ALA A 69 -14.47 -8.09 -0.11
CA ALA A 69 -13.20 -7.57 -0.59
C ALA A 69 -13.01 -6.10 -0.23
N SER A 70 -14.03 -5.27 -0.44
CA SER A 70 -14.00 -3.86 -0.06
C SER A 70 -13.82 -3.68 1.44
N VAL A 71 -14.53 -4.48 2.26
CA VAL A 71 -14.42 -4.43 3.73
C VAL A 71 -13.05 -4.84 4.22
N PHE A 72 -12.50 -5.94 3.70
CA PHE A 72 -11.16 -6.39 4.05
C PHE A 72 -10.13 -5.27 3.85
N ALA A 73 -10.13 -4.64 2.67
CA ALA A 73 -9.20 -3.56 2.38
C ALA A 73 -9.48 -2.31 3.23
N GLN A 74 -10.74 -1.88 3.36
CA GLN A 74 -11.11 -0.71 4.14
C GLN A 74 -10.67 -0.81 5.59
N VAL A 75 -10.79 -1.98 6.22
CA VAL A 75 -10.32 -2.19 7.61
C VAL A 75 -8.81 -1.98 7.69
N VAL A 76 -8.02 -2.60 6.81
CA VAL A 76 -6.56 -2.44 6.82
C VAL A 76 -6.16 -1.00 6.50
N ILE A 77 -6.82 -0.35 5.53
CA ILE A 77 -6.57 1.04 5.14
C ILE A 77 -6.85 1.99 6.30
N TYR A 78 -8.02 1.88 6.94
CA TYR A 78 -8.43 2.80 8.01
C TYR A 78 -7.60 2.60 9.28
N LEU A 79 -7.24 1.37 9.63
CA LEU A 79 -6.33 1.09 10.75
C LEU A 79 -4.92 1.62 10.46
N SER A 80 -4.40 1.45 9.25
CA SER A 80 -3.10 2.01 8.86
C SER A 80 -3.12 3.55 8.89
N SER A 81 -4.20 4.16 8.43
CA SER A 81 -4.41 5.62 8.47
C SER A 81 -4.49 6.14 9.91
N LEU A 82 -5.18 5.41 10.78
CA LEU A 82 -5.29 5.73 12.22
C LEU A 82 -3.92 5.74 12.89
N VAL A 83 -3.05 4.78 12.57
CA VAL A 83 -1.68 4.69 13.13
C VAL A 83 -0.76 5.77 12.54
N ALA A 84 -0.96 6.16 11.28
CA ALA A 84 -0.16 7.18 10.62
C ALA A 84 -0.32 8.58 11.24
N ILE A 85 -1.50 8.90 11.78
CA ILE A 85 -1.78 10.22 12.37
C ILE A 85 -0.88 10.53 13.58
N PRO A 86 -0.84 9.75 14.67
CA PRO A 86 0.02 10.04 15.82
C PRO A 86 1.50 9.97 15.45
N LEU A 87 1.91 9.05 14.56
CA LEU A 87 3.27 8.96 14.08
C LEU A 87 3.73 10.26 13.41
N GLY A 88 2.89 10.81 12.52
CA GLY A 88 3.19 12.05 11.81
C GLY A 88 3.10 13.27 12.71
N GLN A 89 2.02 13.43 13.47
CA GLN A 89 1.88 14.58 14.37
C GLN A 89 3.02 14.69 15.39
N GLY A 90 3.42 13.57 16.01
CA GLY A 90 4.57 13.56 16.91
C GLY A 90 5.89 13.92 16.22
N TRP A 91 6.09 13.41 15.00
CA TRP A 91 7.30 13.70 14.22
C TRP A 91 7.40 15.18 13.80
N PHE A 92 6.31 15.79 13.32
CA PHE A 92 6.26 17.20 12.94
C PHE A 92 6.38 18.12 14.16
N ALA A 93 5.68 17.82 15.26
CA ALA A 93 5.72 18.62 16.48
C ALA A 93 7.13 18.76 17.05
N ARG A 94 7.95 17.71 17.03
CA ARG A 94 9.36 17.76 17.48
C ARG A 94 10.25 18.66 16.62
N ARG A 95 9.84 18.93 15.39
CA ARG A 95 10.53 19.84 14.47
C ARG A 95 9.95 21.26 14.48
N GLY A 96 9.04 21.55 15.44
CA GLY A 96 8.36 22.83 15.54
C GLY A 96 7.34 23.11 14.44
N ILE A 97 7.01 22.07 13.63
CA ILE A 97 6.07 22.17 12.52
C ILE A 97 4.68 21.77 13.03
N ARG A 98 3.72 22.65 12.91
CA ARG A 98 2.33 22.41 13.30
C ARG A 98 1.46 22.45 12.05
N LEU A 99 0.86 21.31 11.71
CA LEU A 99 0.11 21.09 10.48
C LEU A 99 -1.19 20.33 10.81
N PHE A 100 -2.24 21.07 11.15
CA PHE A 100 -3.55 20.46 11.37
C PHE A 100 -4.14 19.86 10.08
N GLU A 101 -3.62 20.26 8.93
CA GLU A 101 -3.98 19.73 7.61
C GLU A 101 -3.49 18.30 7.41
N PHE A 102 -2.43 17.88 8.12
CA PHE A 102 -1.90 16.52 7.97
C PHE A 102 -2.93 15.42 8.25
N PRO A 103 -3.67 15.40 9.39
CA PRO A 103 -4.73 14.43 9.62
C PRO A 103 -5.88 14.52 8.62
N VAL A 104 -6.21 15.72 8.14
CA VAL A 104 -7.27 15.92 7.12
C VAL A 104 -6.86 15.29 5.79
N LEU A 105 -5.60 15.47 5.37
CA LEU A 105 -5.08 14.83 4.15
C LEU A 105 -5.04 13.30 4.28
N ILE A 106 -4.75 12.75 5.47
CA ILE A 106 -4.86 11.31 5.73
C ILE A 106 -6.32 10.84 5.57
N LEU A 107 -7.31 11.60 6.07
CA LEU A 107 -8.74 11.27 5.87
C LEU A 107 -9.14 11.28 4.39
N LEU A 108 -8.71 12.29 3.63
CA LEU A 108 -9.00 12.37 2.19
C LEU A 108 -8.34 11.23 1.41
N ALA A 109 -7.09 10.88 1.75
CA ALA A 109 -6.43 9.72 1.16
C ALA A 109 -7.16 8.42 1.51
N ALA A 110 -7.56 8.23 2.78
CA ALA A 110 -8.32 7.06 3.23
C ALA A 110 -9.70 6.98 2.56
N LEU A 111 -10.37 8.11 2.35
CA LEU A 111 -11.62 8.19 1.59
C LEU A 111 -11.43 7.70 0.16
N GLY A 112 -10.43 8.24 -0.55
CA GLY A 112 -10.11 7.82 -1.92
C GLY A 112 -9.80 6.32 -2.01
N MET A 113 -9.00 5.79 -1.08
CA MET A 113 -8.69 4.36 -0.99
C MET A 113 -9.93 3.50 -0.69
N GLY A 114 -10.83 3.98 0.18
CA GLY A 114 -12.11 3.34 0.46
C GLY A 114 -13.04 3.28 -0.76
N MET A 115 -13.01 4.34 -1.60
CA MET A 115 -13.71 4.36 -2.89
C MET A 115 -13.08 3.37 -3.87
N MET A 116 -11.75 3.35 -3.99
CA MET A 116 -11.05 2.38 -4.83
C MET A 116 -11.39 0.93 -4.46
N ALA A 117 -11.44 0.63 -3.18
CA ALA A 117 -11.74 -0.72 -2.69
C ALA A 117 -13.13 -1.21 -3.08
N GLY A 118 -14.11 -0.30 -3.18
CA GLY A 118 -15.49 -0.60 -3.54
C GLY A 118 -15.90 -0.11 -4.95
N ALA A 119 -14.97 0.23 -5.84
CA ALA A 119 -15.30 0.72 -7.18
C ALA A 119 -15.94 -0.38 -8.03
N GLY A 120 -17.13 -0.13 -8.58
CA GLY A 120 -17.84 -1.05 -9.49
C GLY A 120 -17.85 -0.57 -10.95
N ASP A 121 -17.26 0.58 -11.22
CA ASP A 121 -17.17 1.15 -12.55
C ASP A 121 -15.86 1.95 -12.78
N LEU A 122 -15.59 2.28 -14.05
CA LEU A 122 -14.39 3.03 -14.47
C LEU A 122 -14.33 4.45 -13.90
N LEU A 123 -15.47 5.09 -13.66
CA LEU A 123 -15.54 6.46 -13.15
C LEU A 123 -15.24 6.49 -11.66
N SER A 124 -15.87 5.62 -10.87
CA SER A 124 -15.64 5.48 -9.43
C SER A 124 -14.20 5.08 -9.13
N LEU A 125 -13.64 4.16 -9.94
CA LEU A 125 -12.24 3.80 -9.93
C LEU A 125 -11.35 5.05 -10.09
N TYR A 126 -11.59 5.83 -11.15
CA TYR A 126 -10.74 6.98 -11.47
C TYR A 126 -10.83 8.07 -10.39
N ILE A 127 -12.04 8.40 -9.93
CA ILE A 127 -12.25 9.40 -8.86
C ILE A 127 -11.56 8.95 -7.55
N GLY A 128 -11.69 7.69 -7.17
CA GLY A 128 -11.03 7.15 -5.99
C GLY A 128 -9.50 7.22 -6.07
N VAL A 129 -8.93 6.86 -7.22
CA VAL A 129 -7.49 6.94 -7.50
C VAL A 129 -7.00 8.39 -7.45
N GLU A 130 -7.73 9.35 -8.04
CA GLU A 130 -7.31 10.75 -8.05
C GLU A 130 -7.43 11.39 -6.66
N LEU A 131 -8.51 11.14 -5.94
CA LEU A 131 -8.69 11.69 -4.59
C LEU A 131 -7.57 11.24 -3.64
N GLN A 132 -7.24 9.94 -3.66
CA GLN A 132 -6.09 9.43 -2.92
C GLN A 132 -4.80 10.10 -3.37
N SER A 133 -4.56 10.16 -4.68
CA SER A 133 -3.28 10.61 -5.25
C SER A 133 -3.01 12.07 -4.94
N LEU A 134 -3.98 12.96 -5.12
CA LEU A 134 -3.84 14.38 -4.81
C LEU A 134 -3.50 14.62 -3.34
N ALA A 135 -4.15 13.89 -2.41
CA ALA A 135 -3.81 13.96 -1.00
C ALA A 135 -2.37 13.51 -0.72
N LEU A 136 -1.93 12.41 -1.36
CA LEU A 136 -0.57 11.89 -1.18
C LEU A 136 0.50 12.79 -1.80
N TYR A 137 0.24 13.47 -2.91
CA TYR A 137 1.18 14.43 -3.50
C TYR A 137 1.45 15.60 -2.56
N VAL A 138 0.39 16.13 -1.94
CA VAL A 138 0.52 17.20 -0.94
C VAL A 138 1.26 16.70 0.31
N LEU A 139 0.94 15.50 0.78
CA LEU A 139 1.64 14.89 1.92
C LEU A 139 3.14 14.73 1.66
N ALA A 140 3.56 14.34 0.43
CA ALA A 140 4.97 14.20 0.08
C ALA A 140 5.73 15.53 0.16
N ALA A 141 5.09 16.64 -0.25
CA ALA A 141 5.65 18.00 -0.24
C ALA A 141 5.34 18.79 1.05
N LEU A 142 4.83 18.12 2.11
CA LEU A 142 4.28 18.83 3.26
C LEU A 142 5.30 19.66 4.03
N GLN A 143 6.56 19.27 4.00
CA GLN A 143 7.68 20.02 4.56
C GLN A 143 8.22 21.02 3.52
N ARG A 144 7.55 22.15 3.36
CA ARG A 144 7.77 23.13 2.29
C ARG A 144 9.18 23.72 2.24
N ASP A 145 9.82 23.88 3.40
CA ASP A 145 11.15 24.46 3.54
C ASP A 145 12.28 23.44 3.29
N ASP A 146 11.94 22.18 3.06
CA ASP A 146 12.88 21.13 2.69
C ASP A 146 12.87 20.91 1.17
N ALA A 147 14.02 21.21 0.54
CA ALA A 147 14.17 21.07 -0.91
C ALA A 147 13.96 19.63 -1.40
N LYS A 148 14.37 18.61 -0.61
CA LYS A 148 14.15 17.20 -0.96
C LYS A 148 12.68 16.82 -0.91
N ALA A 149 11.93 17.30 0.10
CA ALA A 149 10.50 17.05 0.21
C ALA A 149 9.72 17.74 -0.93
N SER A 150 10.09 18.97 -1.28
CA SER A 150 9.50 19.72 -2.39
C SER A 150 9.77 19.02 -3.74
N GLU A 151 11.01 18.56 -3.98
CA GLU A 151 11.38 17.77 -5.17
C GLU A 151 10.61 16.44 -5.23
N ALA A 152 10.52 15.73 -4.10
CA ALA A 152 9.78 14.47 -4.00
C ALA A 152 8.30 14.67 -4.36
N GLY A 153 7.65 15.69 -3.81
CA GLY A 153 6.25 16.02 -4.12
C GLY A 153 6.06 16.39 -5.58
N LEU A 154 6.95 17.19 -6.17
CA LEU A 154 6.90 17.58 -7.58
C LEU A 154 7.06 16.36 -8.51
N LYS A 155 8.06 15.50 -8.25
CA LYS A 155 8.27 14.27 -9.02
C LYS A 155 7.06 13.35 -8.94
N TYR A 156 6.50 13.19 -7.72
CA TYR A 156 5.34 12.34 -7.50
C TYR A 156 4.12 12.87 -8.24
N PHE A 157 3.88 14.18 -8.18
CA PHE A 157 2.77 14.82 -8.89
C PHE A 157 2.90 14.70 -10.40
N VAL A 158 4.05 15.07 -11.00
CA VAL A 158 4.22 15.08 -12.46
C VAL A 158 4.13 13.67 -13.04
N LEU A 159 4.85 12.71 -12.45
CA LEU A 159 4.81 11.32 -12.91
C LEU A 159 3.46 10.66 -12.63
N GLY A 160 2.83 11.03 -11.51
CA GLY A 160 1.50 10.56 -11.13
C GLY A 160 0.41 11.06 -12.07
N ALA A 161 0.45 12.34 -12.47
CA ALA A 161 -0.47 12.92 -13.43
C ALA A 161 -0.35 12.25 -14.82
N LEU A 162 0.89 11.96 -15.28
CA LEU A 162 1.10 11.19 -16.50
C LEU A 162 0.46 9.79 -16.41
N SER A 163 0.68 9.10 -15.29
CA SER A 163 0.11 7.77 -15.06
C SER A 163 -1.43 7.79 -15.02
N SER A 164 -2.00 8.80 -14.37
CA SER A 164 -3.45 9.01 -14.34
C SER A 164 -4.02 9.30 -15.72
N GLY A 165 -3.28 10.03 -16.56
CA GLY A 165 -3.62 10.23 -17.97
C GLY A 165 -3.65 8.92 -18.76
N LEU A 166 -2.65 8.02 -18.54
CA LEU A 166 -2.64 6.70 -19.16
C LEU A 166 -3.82 5.84 -18.70
N LEU A 167 -4.12 5.86 -17.38
CA LEU A 167 -5.26 5.13 -16.81
C LEU A 167 -6.58 5.62 -17.42
N LEU A 168 -6.79 6.93 -17.48
CA LEU A 168 -8.00 7.53 -18.02
C LEU A 168 -8.14 7.26 -19.52
N TYR A 169 -7.04 7.34 -20.27
CA TYR A 169 -7.02 7.02 -21.71
C TYR A 169 -7.39 5.54 -21.92
N GLY A 170 -6.83 4.63 -21.11
CA GLY A 170 -7.19 3.21 -21.13
C GLY A 170 -8.67 2.99 -20.85
N ALA A 171 -9.20 3.62 -19.79
CA ALA A 171 -10.62 3.56 -19.46
C ALA A 171 -11.53 4.11 -20.57
N SER A 172 -11.11 5.20 -21.23
CA SER A 172 -11.82 5.79 -22.37
C SER A 172 -11.87 4.84 -23.58
N LEU A 173 -10.78 4.13 -23.87
CA LEU A 173 -10.75 3.11 -24.92
C LEU A 173 -11.68 1.95 -24.56
N VAL A 174 -11.62 1.43 -23.32
CA VAL A 174 -12.52 0.36 -22.89
C VAL A 174 -13.96 0.80 -23.03
N TYR A 175 -14.32 2.00 -22.56
CA TYR A 175 -15.66 2.55 -22.73
C TYR A 175 -16.06 2.69 -24.21
N GLY A 176 -15.17 3.23 -25.05
CA GLY A 176 -15.46 3.44 -26.47
C GLY A 176 -15.74 2.16 -27.25
N PHE A 177 -15.12 1.04 -26.87
CA PHE A 177 -15.28 -0.25 -27.55
C PHE A 177 -16.29 -1.17 -26.87
N SER A 178 -16.56 -1.03 -25.57
CA SER A 178 -17.57 -1.83 -24.84
C SER A 178 -18.93 -1.16 -24.74
N GLY A 179 -18.99 0.17 -24.86
CA GLY A 179 -20.19 0.96 -24.68
C GLY A 179 -20.63 1.16 -23.23
N SER A 180 -19.84 0.71 -22.24
CA SER A 180 -20.18 0.80 -20.83
C SER A 180 -18.99 1.18 -19.94
N ILE A 181 -19.29 1.85 -18.81
CA ILE A 181 -18.31 2.10 -17.75
C ILE A 181 -18.36 1.02 -16.64
N ARG A 182 -19.45 0.27 -16.50
CA ARG A 182 -19.67 -0.71 -15.45
C ARG A 182 -18.86 -1.98 -15.72
N PHE A 183 -18.23 -2.55 -14.69
CA PHE A 183 -17.37 -3.73 -14.86
C PHE A 183 -18.14 -4.96 -15.36
N ASP A 184 -19.32 -5.25 -14.81
CA ASP A 184 -20.17 -6.36 -15.25
C ASP A 184 -20.64 -6.21 -16.71
N ALA A 185 -20.98 -5.01 -17.12
CA ALA A 185 -21.39 -4.75 -18.50
C ALA A 185 -20.21 -4.79 -19.48
N ILE A 186 -19.00 -4.35 -19.06
CA ILE A 186 -17.78 -4.51 -19.84
C ILE A 186 -17.48 -6.00 -20.03
N ALA A 187 -17.53 -6.81 -18.95
CA ALA A 187 -17.34 -8.25 -19.05
C ALA A 187 -18.32 -8.91 -20.03
N ALA A 188 -19.61 -8.52 -19.97
CA ALA A 188 -20.61 -9.01 -20.90
C ALA A 188 -20.34 -8.61 -22.38
N ALA A 189 -19.86 -7.38 -22.59
CA ALA A 189 -19.55 -6.86 -23.93
C ALA A 189 -18.32 -7.54 -24.58
N VAL A 190 -17.40 -8.07 -23.78
CA VAL A 190 -16.15 -8.71 -24.26
C VAL A 190 -16.20 -10.23 -24.21
N GLN A 191 -17.39 -10.83 -23.96
CA GLN A 191 -17.57 -12.27 -23.97
C GLN A 191 -17.14 -12.91 -25.30
N GLY A 192 -16.38 -14.01 -25.22
CA GLY A 192 -15.90 -14.80 -26.35
C GLY A 192 -14.60 -14.27 -26.96
N GLN A 193 -14.42 -13.01 -27.24
CA GLN A 193 -13.15 -12.45 -27.73
C GLN A 193 -13.08 -10.95 -27.49
N ALA A 194 -12.20 -10.51 -26.62
CA ALA A 194 -11.93 -9.08 -26.44
C ALA A 194 -11.35 -8.49 -27.74
N GLY A 195 -12.04 -7.53 -28.32
CA GLY A 195 -11.54 -6.81 -29.49
C GLY A 195 -10.23 -6.10 -29.22
N THR A 196 -9.40 -5.92 -30.26
CA THR A 196 -8.06 -5.30 -30.13
C THR A 196 -8.10 -3.95 -29.38
N GLY A 197 -9.14 -3.12 -29.62
CA GLY A 197 -9.28 -1.82 -28.95
C GLY A 197 -9.49 -1.94 -27.45
N VAL A 198 -10.27 -2.92 -26.98
CA VAL A 198 -10.44 -3.21 -25.55
C VAL A 198 -9.13 -3.69 -24.91
N LEU A 199 -8.38 -4.55 -25.60
CA LEU A 199 -7.08 -5.03 -25.12
C LEU A 199 -6.06 -3.90 -25.01
N PHE A 200 -6.01 -2.98 -25.97
CA PHE A 200 -5.20 -1.78 -25.84
C PHE A 200 -5.61 -0.93 -24.63
N GLY A 201 -6.92 -0.72 -24.45
CA GLY A 201 -7.45 -0.02 -23.28
C GLY A 201 -7.03 -0.69 -21.97
N LEU A 202 -7.16 -2.03 -21.89
CA LEU A 202 -6.73 -2.81 -20.73
C LEU A 202 -5.22 -2.65 -20.44
N VAL A 203 -4.36 -2.71 -21.45
CA VAL A 203 -2.91 -2.51 -21.28
C VAL A 203 -2.60 -1.12 -20.71
N PHE A 204 -3.23 -0.05 -21.21
CA PHE A 204 -3.07 1.29 -20.66
C PHE A 204 -3.57 1.39 -19.22
N MET A 205 -4.68 0.72 -18.87
CA MET A 205 -5.17 0.65 -17.48
C MET A 205 -4.17 -0.10 -16.59
N ILE A 206 -3.61 -1.22 -17.06
CA ILE A 206 -2.57 -1.98 -16.35
C ILE A 206 -1.34 -1.09 -16.10
N CYS A 207 -0.88 -0.30 -17.08
CA CYS A 207 0.23 0.62 -16.90
C CYS A 207 -0.04 1.66 -15.80
N GLY A 208 -1.24 2.26 -15.80
CA GLY A 208 -1.65 3.21 -14.78
C GLY A 208 -1.73 2.60 -13.38
N LEU A 209 -2.31 1.42 -13.25
CA LEU A 209 -2.40 0.69 -11.98
C LEU A 209 -1.02 0.20 -11.51
N ALA A 210 -0.15 -0.27 -12.41
CA ALA A 210 1.22 -0.66 -12.11
C ALA A 210 2.05 0.51 -11.53
N PHE A 211 1.85 1.74 -12.04
CA PHE A 211 2.44 2.93 -11.44
C PHE A 211 1.96 3.14 -9.99
N LYS A 212 0.66 3.02 -9.72
CA LYS A 212 0.09 3.24 -8.38
C LYS A 212 0.64 2.26 -7.34
N VAL A 213 0.96 1.04 -7.74
CA VAL A 213 1.59 0.04 -6.86
C VAL A 213 3.12 0.07 -6.88
N SER A 214 3.75 0.94 -7.67
CA SER A 214 5.21 1.02 -7.84
C SER A 214 5.83 -0.19 -8.52
N ALA A 215 5.14 -0.80 -9.47
CA ALA A 215 5.67 -1.94 -10.22
C ALA A 215 6.56 -1.50 -11.38
N ALA A 216 7.63 -2.24 -11.67
CA ALA A 216 8.50 -1.98 -12.80
C ALA A 216 7.79 -2.29 -14.14
N PRO A 217 7.96 -1.45 -15.19
CA PRO A 217 8.88 -0.32 -15.30
C PRO A 217 8.36 1.02 -14.72
N PHE A 218 7.14 1.08 -14.20
CA PHE A 218 6.48 2.30 -13.73
C PHE A 218 6.84 2.70 -12.28
N HIS A 219 7.94 2.18 -11.74
CA HIS A 219 8.41 2.35 -10.36
C HIS A 219 9.28 3.60 -10.13
N MET A 220 9.68 4.31 -11.17
CA MET A 220 10.76 5.31 -11.16
C MET A 220 10.58 6.44 -10.15
N TRP A 221 9.33 6.74 -9.77
CA TRP A 221 9.02 7.75 -8.76
C TRP A 221 9.35 7.30 -7.32
N THR A 222 9.27 6.01 -7.03
CA THR A 222 9.23 5.47 -5.67
C THR A 222 10.54 5.69 -4.88
N PRO A 223 11.74 5.43 -5.42
CA PRO A 223 12.97 5.63 -4.67
C PRO A 223 13.20 7.10 -4.28
N ASP A 224 12.96 8.03 -5.20
CA ASP A 224 13.18 9.46 -4.97
C ASP A 224 12.13 10.03 -4.01
N VAL A 225 10.87 9.63 -4.16
CA VAL A 225 9.79 10.08 -3.27
C VAL A 225 9.95 9.52 -1.85
N TYR A 226 10.37 8.27 -1.71
CA TYR A 226 10.62 7.70 -0.38
C TYR A 226 11.80 8.38 0.31
N GLU A 227 12.88 8.66 -0.42
CA GLU A 227 14.04 9.37 0.15
C GLU A 227 13.69 10.79 0.56
N GLY A 228 12.96 11.54 -0.28
CA GLY A 228 12.71 12.96 -0.07
C GLY A 228 11.54 13.27 0.85
N ALA A 229 10.46 12.48 0.84
CA ALA A 229 9.29 12.76 1.67
C ALA A 229 9.55 12.56 3.17
N PRO A 230 8.79 13.23 4.06
CA PRO A 230 8.88 13.02 5.51
C PRO A 230 8.68 11.55 5.89
N THR A 231 9.51 11.03 6.78
CA THR A 231 9.52 9.59 7.14
C THR A 231 8.15 9.04 7.55
N PRO A 232 7.31 9.71 8.37
CA PRO A 232 5.98 9.20 8.70
C PRO A 232 5.02 9.20 7.51
N VAL A 233 5.22 10.09 6.53
CA VAL A 233 4.46 10.10 5.29
C VAL A 233 4.84 8.90 4.44
N VAL A 234 6.14 8.56 4.37
CA VAL A 234 6.63 7.35 3.69
C VAL A 234 6.09 6.09 4.35
N ALA A 235 6.01 6.04 5.69
CA ALA A 235 5.37 4.94 6.42
C ALA A 235 3.95 4.67 5.90
N TYR A 236 3.17 5.72 5.68
CA TYR A 236 1.82 5.63 5.16
C TYR A 236 1.77 5.21 3.68
N PHE A 237 2.58 5.85 2.81
CA PHE A 237 2.64 5.54 1.37
C PHE A 237 2.97 4.10 1.07
N ALA A 238 3.86 3.53 1.87
CA ALA A 238 4.41 2.21 1.60
C ALA A 238 3.42 1.07 1.83
N GLY A 239 2.37 1.30 2.62
CA GLY A 239 1.40 0.28 3.04
C GLY A 239 0.01 0.46 2.41
N ALA A 240 -0.85 1.22 3.06
CA ALA A 240 -2.27 1.34 2.74
C ALA A 240 -2.59 1.68 1.27
N PRO A 241 -1.93 2.67 0.62
CA PRO A 241 -2.19 2.99 -0.77
C PRO A 241 -1.90 1.84 -1.73
N LYS A 242 -0.88 1.04 -1.44
CA LYS A 242 -0.54 -0.12 -2.28
C LYS A 242 -1.54 -1.25 -2.14
N LEU A 243 -2.03 -1.51 -0.91
CA LEU A 243 -3.10 -2.48 -0.71
C LEU A 243 -4.36 -2.07 -1.47
N ALA A 244 -4.77 -0.79 -1.36
CA ALA A 244 -5.95 -0.27 -2.06
C ALA A 244 -5.81 -0.41 -3.58
N ALA A 245 -4.65 -0.03 -4.13
CA ALA A 245 -4.37 -0.14 -5.55
C ALA A 245 -4.28 -1.60 -6.02
N MET A 246 -3.72 -2.52 -5.22
CA MET A 246 -3.67 -3.94 -5.54
C MET A 246 -5.05 -4.60 -5.54
N LEU A 247 -5.92 -4.26 -4.57
CA LEU A 247 -7.31 -4.74 -4.60
C LEU A 247 -8.06 -4.19 -5.81
N LEU A 248 -7.92 -2.88 -6.10
CA LEU A 248 -8.52 -2.28 -7.29
C LEU A 248 -8.04 -2.98 -8.57
N PHE A 249 -6.75 -3.29 -8.65
CA PHE A 249 -6.17 -4.01 -9.77
C PHE A 249 -6.81 -5.40 -9.93
N ALA A 250 -6.95 -6.15 -8.82
CA ALA A 250 -7.62 -7.44 -8.83
C ALA A 250 -9.09 -7.32 -9.25
N ARG A 251 -9.82 -6.32 -8.72
CA ARG A 251 -11.22 -6.08 -9.05
C ARG A 251 -11.43 -5.79 -10.53
N VAL A 252 -10.62 -4.89 -11.11
CA VAL A 252 -10.68 -4.59 -12.56
C VAL A 252 -10.45 -5.84 -13.40
N LEU A 253 -9.42 -6.63 -13.09
CA LEU A 253 -9.09 -7.80 -13.89
C LEU A 253 -10.12 -8.93 -13.72
N ALA A 254 -10.62 -9.13 -12.51
CA ALA A 254 -11.56 -10.20 -12.20
C ALA A 254 -12.99 -9.91 -12.66
N GLU A 255 -13.46 -8.66 -12.48
CA GLU A 255 -14.86 -8.32 -12.73
C GLU A 255 -15.08 -7.76 -14.15
N ALA A 256 -14.13 -6.98 -14.71
CA ALA A 256 -14.30 -6.41 -16.03
C ALA A 256 -13.66 -7.24 -17.16
N PHE A 257 -12.63 -8.05 -16.86
CA PHE A 257 -11.89 -8.83 -17.86
C PHE A 257 -11.65 -10.29 -17.46
N PRO A 258 -12.67 -11.03 -16.98
CA PRO A 258 -12.49 -12.41 -16.53
C PRO A 258 -12.07 -13.36 -17.66
N GLU A 259 -12.51 -13.10 -18.90
CA GLU A 259 -12.16 -13.95 -20.05
C GLU A 259 -10.81 -13.58 -20.70
N ALA A 260 -10.23 -12.45 -20.34
CA ALA A 260 -8.93 -12.00 -20.86
C ALA A 260 -7.73 -12.45 -19.98
N ILE A 261 -7.92 -13.48 -19.14
CA ILE A 261 -6.86 -14.04 -18.29
C ILE A 261 -5.59 -14.38 -19.07
N PRO A 262 -5.64 -15.08 -20.24
CA PRO A 262 -4.43 -15.41 -20.98
C PRO A 262 -3.63 -14.20 -21.42
N GLN A 263 -4.31 -13.08 -21.74
CA GLN A 263 -3.69 -11.85 -22.23
C GLN A 263 -3.06 -11.06 -21.08
N TRP A 264 -3.84 -10.73 -20.02
CA TRP A 264 -3.31 -9.92 -18.93
C TRP A 264 -2.33 -10.68 -18.02
N ARG A 265 -2.45 -12.02 -17.90
CA ARG A 265 -1.50 -12.85 -17.15
C ARG A 265 -0.07 -12.67 -17.64
N GLN A 266 0.16 -12.69 -18.96
CA GLN A 266 1.49 -12.51 -19.55
C GLN A 266 2.10 -11.16 -19.19
N VAL A 267 1.29 -10.11 -19.27
CA VAL A 267 1.71 -8.74 -18.90
C VAL A 267 2.04 -8.68 -17.41
N LEU A 268 1.21 -9.26 -16.56
CA LEU A 268 1.47 -9.28 -15.12
C LEU A 268 2.72 -10.08 -14.74
N ILE A 269 2.97 -11.22 -15.38
CA ILE A 269 4.20 -12.00 -15.16
C ILE A 269 5.43 -11.17 -15.50
N LEU A 270 5.42 -10.47 -16.65
CA LEU A 270 6.52 -9.60 -17.06
C LEU A 270 6.76 -8.49 -16.03
N ILE A 271 5.69 -7.78 -15.60
CA ILE A 271 5.75 -6.71 -14.61
C ILE A 271 6.24 -7.26 -13.25
N ALA A 272 5.76 -8.43 -12.83
CA ALA A 272 6.16 -9.07 -11.59
C ALA A 272 7.67 -9.39 -11.58
N LEU A 273 8.15 -10.07 -12.61
CA LEU A 273 9.56 -10.44 -12.72
C LEU A 273 10.47 -9.23 -12.86
N ALA A 274 10.08 -8.22 -13.67
CA ALA A 274 10.81 -6.96 -13.79
C ALA A 274 10.89 -6.24 -12.43
N SER A 275 9.80 -6.22 -11.65
CA SER A 275 9.76 -5.61 -10.32
C SER A 275 10.65 -6.33 -9.33
N VAL A 276 10.63 -7.66 -9.31
CA VAL A 276 11.51 -8.47 -8.46
C VAL A 276 12.97 -8.25 -8.85
N ALA A 277 13.31 -8.28 -10.13
CA ALA A 277 14.67 -8.09 -10.61
C ALA A 277 15.20 -6.68 -10.26
N VAL A 278 14.46 -5.64 -10.58
CA VAL A 278 14.85 -4.25 -10.28
C VAL A 278 14.99 -4.05 -8.77
N GLY A 279 14.01 -4.48 -7.98
CA GLY A 279 14.05 -4.30 -6.53
C GLY A 279 15.16 -5.08 -5.84
N ALA A 280 15.45 -6.31 -6.30
CA ALA A 280 16.54 -7.12 -5.77
C ALA A 280 17.92 -6.53 -6.13
N LEU A 281 18.16 -6.23 -7.42
CA LEU A 281 19.47 -5.80 -7.89
C LEU A 281 19.79 -4.35 -7.49
N ALA A 282 18.86 -3.41 -7.70
CA ALA A 282 19.11 -2.02 -7.36
C ALA A 282 19.17 -1.77 -5.84
N GLY A 283 18.49 -2.60 -5.04
CA GLY A 283 18.58 -2.58 -3.58
C GLY A 283 19.99 -2.86 -3.04
N LEU A 284 20.80 -3.68 -3.73
CA LEU A 284 22.15 -4.03 -3.31
C LEU A 284 23.08 -2.81 -3.16
N ALA A 285 22.94 -1.83 -4.03
CA ALA A 285 23.80 -0.65 -4.08
C ALA A 285 23.36 0.49 -3.14
N GLN A 286 22.19 0.36 -2.49
CA GLN A 286 21.66 1.45 -1.68
C GLN A 286 22.34 1.53 -0.31
N THR A 287 22.62 2.78 0.10
CA THR A 287 23.12 3.12 1.45
C THR A 287 22.08 3.88 2.25
N ASN A 288 21.21 4.66 1.60
CA ASN A 288 20.06 5.31 2.25
C ASN A 288 18.96 4.30 2.52
N LEU A 289 18.49 4.22 3.77
CA LEU A 289 17.51 3.21 4.22
C LEU A 289 16.12 3.41 3.62
N LYS A 290 15.68 4.65 3.44
CA LYS A 290 14.38 4.94 2.82
C LYS A 290 14.40 4.50 1.36
N ARG A 291 15.48 4.77 0.65
CA ARG A 291 15.68 4.36 -0.74
C ARG A 291 15.85 2.84 -0.88
N LEU A 292 16.58 2.21 0.04
CA LEU A 292 16.70 0.75 0.10
C LEU A 292 15.34 0.10 0.27
N TRP A 293 14.51 0.63 1.22
CA TRP A 293 13.17 0.11 1.45
C TRP A 293 12.20 0.39 0.29
N ALA A 294 12.44 1.45 -0.49
CA ALA A 294 11.71 1.69 -1.74
C ALA A 294 11.96 0.55 -2.75
N TYR A 295 13.20 0.15 -2.96
CA TYR A 295 13.52 -1.00 -3.84
C TYR A 295 13.04 -2.33 -3.27
N SER A 296 13.14 -2.53 -1.95
CA SER A 296 12.49 -3.64 -1.26
C SER A 296 10.98 -3.68 -1.55
N SER A 297 10.33 -2.52 -1.48
CA SER A 297 8.89 -2.39 -1.76
C SER A 297 8.53 -2.74 -3.20
N ILE A 298 9.35 -2.33 -4.18
CA ILE A 298 9.17 -2.68 -5.60
C ILE A 298 9.23 -4.21 -5.78
N ALA A 299 10.22 -4.88 -5.16
CA ALA A 299 10.31 -6.34 -5.21
C ALA A 299 9.09 -7.02 -4.57
N ASN A 300 8.64 -6.54 -3.39
CA ASN A 300 7.51 -7.11 -2.68
C ASN A 300 6.18 -6.96 -3.45
N VAL A 301 5.99 -5.83 -4.15
CA VAL A 301 4.87 -5.64 -5.08
C VAL A 301 4.97 -6.65 -6.24
N GLY A 302 6.17 -6.95 -6.73
CA GLY A 302 6.37 -7.98 -7.75
C GLY A 302 5.85 -9.35 -7.32
N TYR A 303 6.10 -9.76 -6.05
CA TYR A 303 5.52 -11.00 -5.52
C TYR A 303 3.99 -10.93 -5.44
N ALA A 304 3.43 -9.82 -4.97
CA ALA A 304 1.98 -9.67 -4.90
C ALA A 304 1.31 -9.75 -6.29
N ILE A 305 1.91 -9.12 -7.32
CA ILE A 305 1.45 -9.20 -8.71
C ILE A 305 1.56 -10.63 -9.25
N LEU A 306 2.59 -11.40 -8.88
CA LEU A 306 2.69 -12.81 -9.27
C LEU A 306 1.53 -13.64 -8.72
N GLY A 307 1.08 -13.37 -7.48
CA GLY A 307 -0.13 -13.97 -6.93
C GLY A 307 -1.37 -13.62 -7.76
N LEU A 308 -1.54 -12.35 -8.13
CA LEU A 308 -2.65 -11.91 -8.98
C LEU A 308 -2.57 -12.54 -10.38
N ALA A 309 -1.37 -12.72 -10.95
CA ALA A 309 -1.15 -13.35 -12.27
C ALA A 309 -1.58 -14.81 -12.32
N ALA A 310 -1.77 -15.49 -11.20
CA ALA A 310 -2.36 -16.83 -11.15
C ALA A 310 -3.77 -16.85 -11.78
N GLY A 311 -4.52 -15.73 -11.71
CA GLY A 311 -5.84 -15.60 -12.31
C GLY A 311 -6.88 -16.53 -11.66
N THR A 312 -6.74 -16.77 -10.36
CA THR A 312 -7.60 -17.66 -9.56
C THR A 312 -7.98 -17.00 -8.25
N ALA A 313 -9.05 -17.45 -7.60
CA ALA A 313 -9.43 -16.99 -6.27
C ALA A 313 -8.30 -17.22 -5.24
N GLU A 314 -7.57 -18.35 -5.33
CA GLU A 314 -6.39 -18.62 -4.47
C GLU A 314 -5.29 -17.57 -4.69
N GLY A 315 -5.08 -17.13 -5.93
CA GLY A 315 -4.11 -16.07 -6.26
C GLY A 315 -4.49 -14.72 -5.69
N ILE A 316 -5.76 -14.33 -5.77
CA ILE A 316 -6.27 -13.09 -5.15
C ILE A 316 -6.17 -13.17 -3.63
N GLN A 317 -6.58 -14.29 -3.01
CA GLN A 317 -6.41 -14.50 -1.57
C GLN A 317 -4.95 -14.35 -1.15
N ALA A 318 -4.03 -14.99 -1.86
CA ALA A 318 -2.59 -14.91 -1.59
C ALA A 318 -2.07 -13.46 -1.68
N MET A 319 -2.47 -12.72 -2.70
CA MET A 319 -2.14 -11.30 -2.87
C MET A 319 -2.66 -10.44 -1.71
N LEU A 320 -3.93 -10.64 -1.29
CA LEU A 320 -4.53 -9.88 -0.18
C LEU A 320 -3.86 -10.19 1.16
N VAL A 321 -3.61 -11.45 1.47
CA VAL A 321 -2.85 -11.87 2.67
C VAL A 321 -1.47 -11.21 2.66
N PHE A 322 -0.74 -11.33 1.54
CA PHE A 322 0.60 -10.76 1.43
C PHE A 322 0.58 -9.24 1.65
N MET A 323 -0.31 -8.51 1.00
CA MET A 323 -0.38 -7.05 1.10
C MET A 323 -0.81 -6.56 2.49
N ALA A 324 -1.70 -7.28 3.18
CA ALA A 324 -2.09 -6.95 4.55
C ALA A 324 -0.91 -7.10 5.52
N LEU A 325 -0.19 -8.22 5.45
CA LEU A 325 1.00 -8.49 6.28
C LEU A 325 2.15 -7.51 5.96
N TYR A 326 2.34 -7.22 4.68
CA TYR A 326 3.33 -6.25 4.22
C TYR A 326 3.05 -4.84 4.75
N SER A 327 1.79 -4.39 4.75
CA SER A 327 1.40 -3.06 5.23
C SER A 327 1.78 -2.84 6.70
N VAL A 328 1.62 -3.85 7.55
CA VAL A 328 2.03 -3.80 8.96
C VAL A 328 3.55 -3.70 9.08
N SER A 329 4.28 -4.57 8.39
CA SER A 329 5.74 -4.65 8.47
C SER A 329 6.41 -3.36 7.98
N VAL A 330 5.93 -2.79 6.86
CA VAL A 330 6.52 -1.57 6.30
C VAL A 330 6.21 -0.33 7.14
N MET A 331 5.00 -0.23 7.69
CA MET A 331 4.64 0.84 8.63
C MET A 331 5.55 0.80 9.88
N GLY A 332 5.76 -0.39 10.43
CA GLY A 332 6.65 -0.60 11.59
C GLY A 332 8.09 -0.25 11.31
N PHE A 333 8.62 -0.62 10.14
CA PHE A 333 9.98 -0.25 9.74
C PHE A 333 10.18 1.26 9.70
N PHE A 334 9.29 1.98 9.02
CA PHE A 334 9.38 3.44 8.95
C PHE A 334 9.06 4.13 10.29
N ALA A 335 8.26 3.51 11.16
CA ALA A 335 8.09 3.99 12.54
C ALA A 335 9.39 3.89 13.34
N CYS A 336 10.19 2.82 13.16
CA CYS A 336 11.53 2.75 13.74
C CYS A 336 12.43 3.88 13.22
N LEU A 337 12.45 4.13 11.92
CA LEU A 337 13.25 5.22 11.35
C LEU A 337 12.78 6.60 11.85
N ALA A 338 11.47 6.81 11.97
CA ALA A 338 10.93 8.05 12.53
C ALA A 338 11.27 8.27 14.01
N ALA A 339 11.57 7.17 14.73
CA ALA A 339 11.96 7.19 16.14
C ALA A 339 13.46 7.45 16.36
N LEU A 340 14.29 7.26 15.32
CA LEU A 340 15.74 7.28 15.45
C LEU A 340 16.34 8.61 14.98
N SER A 341 17.08 9.26 15.88
CA SER A 341 17.87 10.48 15.59
C SER A 341 19.16 10.50 16.40
N ARG A 342 20.10 11.33 15.97
CA ARG A 342 21.35 11.64 16.67
C ARG A 342 21.63 13.14 16.58
N ASN A 343 21.72 13.80 17.74
CA ASN A 343 21.86 15.26 17.83
C ASN A 343 20.76 16.00 17.00
N GLY A 344 19.52 15.54 17.08
CA GLY A 344 18.38 16.10 16.36
C GLY A 344 18.31 15.76 14.87
N ARG A 345 19.31 15.07 14.30
CA ARG A 345 19.31 14.64 12.88
C ARG A 345 18.75 13.22 12.74
N PRO A 346 17.83 12.95 11.80
CA PRO A 346 17.31 11.62 11.56
C PRO A 346 18.44 10.68 11.08
N LEU A 347 18.37 9.41 11.50
CA LEU A 347 19.26 8.37 11.03
C LEU A 347 18.67 7.74 9.77
N GLU A 348 19.30 7.97 8.62
CA GLU A 348 18.75 7.56 7.32
C GLU A 348 19.69 6.67 6.50
N THR A 349 20.94 6.46 6.97
CA THR A 349 21.92 5.63 6.25
C THR A 349 22.21 4.32 6.98
N LEU A 350 22.76 3.34 6.26
CA LEU A 350 23.21 2.09 6.85
C LEU A 350 24.28 2.32 7.92
N GLU A 351 25.22 3.25 7.68
CA GLU A 351 26.28 3.58 8.62
C GLU A 351 25.75 4.18 9.93
N ASP A 352 24.66 4.95 9.84
CA ASP A 352 23.98 5.51 11.01
C ASP A 352 23.44 4.43 11.96
N MET A 353 23.13 3.25 11.44
CA MET A 353 22.58 2.13 12.20
C MET A 353 23.65 1.30 12.93
N ALA A 354 24.96 1.58 12.73
CA ALA A 354 26.03 0.80 13.31
C ALA A 354 25.92 0.75 14.85
N GLY A 355 25.98 -0.45 15.42
CA GLY A 355 25.93 -0.69 16.86
C GLY A 355 24.64 -0.27 17.55
N LEU A 356 23.55 -0.08 16.80
CA LEU A 356 22.26 0.38 17.35
C LEU A 356 21.73 -0.55 18.43
N PHE A 357 21.99 -1.84 18.35
CA PHE A 357 21.52 -2.82 19.35
C PHE A 357 22.02 -2.50 20.76
N GLN A 358 23.24 -2.02 20.91
CA GLN A 358 23.83 -1.69 22.21
C GLN A 358 23.12 -0.50 22.88
N GLN A 359 22.55 0.41 22.08
CA GLN A 359 21.94 1.65 22.57
C GLN A 359 20.41 1.55 22.64
N ARG A 360 19.80 0.94 21.64
CA ARG A 360 18.33 0.84 21.47
C ARG A 360 17.91 -0.60 21.13
N PRO A 361 18.04 -1.55 22.06
CA PRO A 361 17.84 -2.98 21.78
C PRO A 361 16.45 -3.30 21.23
N TRP A 362 15.39 -2.68 21.74
CA TRP A 362 14.02 -2.94 21.30
C TRP A 362 13.74 -2.43 19.87
N LEU A 363 14.28 -1.27 19.48
CA LEU A 363 14.15 -0.76 18.11
C LEU A 363 15.02 -1.56 17.14
N SER A 364 16.23 -1.97 17.55
CA SER A 364 17.06 -2.86 16.74
C SER A 364 16.43 -4.23 16.53
N LEU A 365 15.82 -4.79 17.57
CA LEU A 365 15.07 -6.05 17.46
C LEU A 365 13.88 -5.88 16.50
N SER A 366 13.12 -4.78 16.62
CA SER A 366 12.01 -4.49 15.70
C SER A 366 12.47 -4.37 14.26
N LEU A 367 13.55 -3.62 13.99
CA LEU A 367 14.16 -3.51 12.64
C LEU A 367 14.63 -4.88 12.13
N THR A 368 15.19 -5.72 13.00
CA THR A 368 15.60 -7.08 12.66
C THR A 368 14.39 -7.94 12.26
N VAL A 369 13.29 -7.88 13.02
CA VAL A 369 12.03 -8.58 12.69
C VAL A 369 11.53 -8.14 11.30
N PHE A 370 11.53 -6.84 10.99
CA PHE A 370 11.10 -6.36 9.68
C PHE A 370 12.05 -6.76 8.54
N ALA A 371 13.37 -6.76 8.79
CA ALA A 371 14.37 -7.20 7.81
C ALA A 371 14.22 -8.70 7.51
N LEU A 372 14.10 -9.54 8.53
CA LEU A 372 13.91 -10.99 8.37
C LEU A 372 12.54 -11.32 7.76
N SER A 373 11.51 -10.54 8.07
CA SER A 373 10.21 -10.65 7.42
C SER A 373 10.30 -10.28 5.93
N GLY A 374 10.95 -9.17 5.58
CA GLY A 374 11.17 -8.76 4.19
C GLY A 374 11.97 -9.78 3.37
N LEU A 375 12.97 -10.41 3.99
CA LEU A 375 13.73 -11.53 3.44
C LEU A 375 12.81 -12.73 3.16
N GLY A 376 11.81 -12.98 4.02
CA GLY A 376 10.93 -14.14 3.91
C GLY A 376 11.43 -15.35 4.69
N LEU A 377 12.05 -15.12 5.85
CA LEU A 377 12.50 -16.19 6.73
C LEU A 377 11.34 -16.70 7.60
N PRO A 378 11.13 -18.04 7.73
CA PRO A 378 10.23 -18.58 8.75
C PRO A 378 10.71 -18.20 10.16
N PRO A 379 9.82 -17.87 11.10
CA PRO A 379 8.35 -17.88 11.07
C PRO A 379 7.71 -16.48 10.88
N PHE A 380 8.40 -15.53 10.27
CA PHE A 380 7.94 -14.15 10.13
C PHE A 380 6.81 -13.99 9.09
N ALA A 381 6.03 -12.92 9.22
CA ALA A 381 4.87 -12.62 8.37
C ALA A 381 5.19 -12.61 6.87
N GLY A 382 6.35 -12.08 6.47
CA GLY A 382 6.76 -12.05 5.06
C GLY A 382 6.99 -13.42 4.44
N PHE A 383 7.45 -14.41 5.23
CA PHE A 383 7.51 -15.80 4.75
C PHE A 383 6.10 -16.34 4.46
N VAL A 384 5.16 -16.13 5.40
CA VAL A 384 3.78 -16.59 5.23
C VAL A 384 3.19 -16.00 3.96
N GLY A 385 3.30 -14.69 3.77
CA GLY A 385 2.78 -14.03 2.57
C GLY A 385 3.41 -14.55 1.28
N LYS A 386 4.74 -14.70 1.21
CA LYS A 386 5.45 -15.28 0.05
C LYS A 386 5.03 -16.73 -0.21
N TYR A 387 4.88 -17.53 0.84
CA TYR A 387 4.43 -18.91 0.72
C TYR A 387 3.06 -19.00 0.06
N TYR A 388 2.10 -18.16 0.47
CA TYR A 388 0.78 -18.12 -0.15
C TYR A 388 0.87 -17.77 -1.64
N VAL A 389 1.67 -16.75 -2.00
CA VAL A 389 1.84 -16.32 -3.39
C VAL A 389 2.47 -17.42 -4.25
N PHE A 390 3.57 -18.02 -3.80
CA PHE A 390 4.23 -19.08 -4.57
C PHE A 390 3.36 -20.32 -4.69
N LYS A 391 2.66 -20.71 -3.62
CA LYS A 391 1.70 -21.81 -3.63
C LYS A 391 0.60 -21.57 -4.67
N ALA A 392 -0.02 -20.38 -4.69
CA ALA A 392 -1.06 -20.05 -5.66
C ALA A 392 -0.54 -20.05 -7.11
N ALA A 393 0.67 -19.53 -7.35
CA ALA A 393 1.29 -19.54 -8.67
C ALA A 393 1.58 -20.97 -9.17
N ILE A 394 2.00 -21.88 -8.29
CA ILE A 394 2.23 -23.30 -8.61
C ILE A 394 0.92 -24.03 -8.85
N ASN A 395 -0.08 -23.81 -7.99
CA ASN A 395 -1.39 -24.48 -8.06
C ASN A 395 -2.21 -24.06 -9.29
N ALA A 396 -1.91 -22.91 -9.91
CA ALA A 396 -2.54 -22.47 -11.15
C ALA A 396 -2.26 -23.41 -12.35
N GLY A 397 -1.29 -24.32 -12.22
CA GLY A 397 -1.01 -25.37 -13.21
C GLY A 397 -0.40 -24.89 -14.53
N ASP A 398 -0.03 -23.61 -14.63
CA ASP A 398 0.61 -23.02 -15.81
C ASP A 398 2.13 -23.12 -15.69
N PRO A 399 2.83 -23.79 -16.63
CA PRO A 399 4.30 -23.89 -16.59
C PRO A 399 5.02 -22.56 -16.58
N ILE A 400 4.46 -21.51 -17.20
CA ILE A 400 5.08 -20.16 -17.21
C ILE A 400 5.04 -19.57 -15.80
N LEU A 401 3.91 -19.73 -15.08
CA LEU A 401 3.79 -19.29 -13.68
C LEU A 401 4.74 -20.04 -12.75
N LEU A 402 4.94 -21.33 -12.95
CA LEU A 402 5.90 -22.14 -12.19
C LEU A 402 7.31 -21.58 -12.36
N TRP A 403 7.76 -21.33 -13.58
CA TRP A 403 9.09 -20.77 -13.81
C TRP A 403 9.20 -19.32 -13.35
N ALA A 404 8.13 -18.54 -13.45
CA ALA A 404 8.08 -17.20 -12.88
C ALA A 404 8.21 -17.22 -11.35
N ALA A 405 7.57 -18.18 -10.67
CA ALA A 405 7.73 -18.37 -9.22
C ALA A 405 9.17 -18.73 -8.85
N VAL A 406 9.81 -19.63 -9.60
CA VAL A 406 11.24 -19.98 -9.40
C VAL A 406 12.14 -18.76 -9.60
N ALA A 407 11.95 -17.99 -10.67
CA ALA A 407 12.71 -16.77 -10.93
C ALA A 407 12.51 -15.72 -9.84
N ALA A 408 11.27 -15.54 -9.36
CA ALA A 408 10.96 -14.64 -8.26
C ALA A 408 11.61 -15.10 -6.93
N LEU A 409 11.68 -16.40 -6.68
CA LEU A 409 12.39 -16.97 -5.52
C LEU A 409 13.90 -16.64 -5.58
N VAL A 410 14.52 -16.79 -6.74
CA VAL A 410 15.93 -16.39 -6.95
C VAL A 410 16.13 -14.90 -6.64
N GLY A 411 15.22 -14.03 -7.10
CA GLY A 411 15.25 -12.61 -6.75
C GLY A 411 15.12 -12.36 -5.23
N SER A 412 14.32 -13.17 -4.52
CA SER A 412 14.24 -13.09 -3.05
C SER A 412 15.55 -13.46 -2.36
N VAL A 413 16.28 -14.45 -2.88
CA VAL A 413 17.61 -14.83 -2.37
C VAL A 413 18.62 -13.69 -2.60
N ILE A 414 18.59 -13.05 -3.76
CA ILE A 414 19.47 -11.88 -4.03
C ILE A 414 19.14 -10.75 -3.04
N ALA A 415 17.86 -10.45 -2.84
CA ALA A 415 17.40 -9.41 -1.91
C ALA A 415 17.79 -9.69 -0.45
N ALA A 416 18.00 -10.96 -0.07
CA ALA A 416 18.44 -11.35 1.27
C ALA A 416 19.70 -10.61 1.72
N PHE A 417 20.62 -10.32 0.79
CA PHE A 417 21.89 -9.67 1.08
C PHE A 417 21.70 -8.32 1.78
N TYR A 418 20.85 -7.44 1.25
CA TYR A 418 20.72 -6.11 1.84
C TYR A 418 19.94 -6.12 3.17
N TYR A 419 19.02 -7.05 3.38
CA TYR A 419 18.36 -7.22 4.67
C TYR A 419 19.34 -7.73 5.73
N LEU A 420 20.15 -8.74 5.41
CA LEU A 420 21.16 -9.27 6.33
C LEU A 420 22.28 -8.26 6.58
N ARG A 421 22.65 -7.45 5.58
CA ARG A 421 23.60 -6.35 5.74
C ARG A 421 23.13 -5.34 6.77
N LEU A 422 21.83 -4.96 6.76
CA LEU A 422 21.27 -4.07 7.78
C LEU A 422 21.36 -4.71 9.18
N VAL A 423 20.97 -5.98 9.32
CA VAL A 423 21.07 -6.70 10.60
C VAL A 423 22.52 -6.75 11.07
N LYS A 424 23.46 -7.11 10.19
CA LYS A 424 24.89 -7.16 10.50
C LYS A 424 25.41 -5.84 11.06
N VAL A 425 25.08 -4.73 10.40
CA VAL A 425 25.53 -3.40 10.80
C VAL A 425 24.96 -3.00 12.17
N MET A 426 23.67 -3.27 12.43
CA MET A 426 23.04 -2.93 13.71
C MET A 426 23.59 -3.72 14.90
N TRP A 427 23.97 -4.98 14.70
CA TRP A 427 24.32 -5.89 15.79
C TRP A 427 25.83 -5.98 16.05
N PHE A 428 26.65 -5.88 15.01
CA PHE A 428 28.06 -6.25 15.07
C PHE A 428 29.05 -5.11 14.81
N ASP A 429 28.60 -4.01 14.16
CA ASP A 429 29.52 -2.90 13.89
C ASP A 429 29.60 -1.94 15.10
N PRO A 430 30.74 -1.25 15.30
CA PRO A 430 30.91 -0.31 16.39
C PRO A 430 30.00 0.91 16.22
N SER A 431 29.41 1.38 17.32
CA SER A 431 28.54 2.56 17.29
C SER A 431 29.31 3.86 17.04
N PRO A 432 28.85 4.74 16.15
CA PRO A 432 29.45 6.06 15.92
C PRO A 432 29.15 7.11 17.00
N GLY A 433 28.31 6.77 17.99
CA GLY A 433 27.96 7.67 19.09
C GLY A 433 26.51 7.51 19.59
N PRO A 434 26.15 8.18 20.70
CA PRO A 434 24.84 8.00 21.33
C PRO A 434 23.69 8.52 20.46
N THR A 435 22.56 7.80 20.48
CA THR A 435 21.32 8.19 19.83
C THR A 435 20.41 8.95 20.80
N ASP A 436 19.60 9.88 20.26
CA ASP A 436 18.61 10.62 21.02
C ASP A 436 17.53 9.68 21.59
N THR A 437 16.83 10.12 22.65
CA THR A 437 15.75 9.34 23.23
C THR A 437 14.58 9.21 22.23
N PRO A 438 14.18 7.98 21.89
CA PRO A 438 13.07 7.76 20.96
C PRO A 438 11.75 8.31 21.50
N PRO A 439 10.91 8.92 20.66
CA PRO A 439 9.57 9.32 21.07
C PRO A 439 8.67 8.12 21.36
N VAL A 440 7.86 8.25 22.39
CA VAL A 440 7.03 7.14 22.89
C VAL A 440 6.08 6.60 21.83
N GLU A 441 5.38 7.50 21.11
CA GLU A 441 4.41 7.13 20.08
C GLU A 441 5.04 6.32 18.94
N ALA A 442 6.20 6.74 18.44
CA ALA A 442 6.89 6.02 17.38
C ALA A 442 7.48 4.68 17.87
N GLY A 443 7.99 4.64 19.11
CA GLY A 443 8.47 3.41 19.75
C GLY A 443 7.35 2.38 19.95
N VAL A 444 6.19 2.80 20.44
CA VAL A 444 5.02 1.92 20.64
C VAL A 444 4.53 1.36 19.30
N ILE A 445 4.41 2.20 18.28
CA ILE A 445 4.00 1.76 16.93
C ILE A 445 5.01 0.75 16.36
N ALA A 446 6.31 1.04 16.46
CA ALA A 446 7.37 0.17 15.97
C ALA A 446 7.36 -1.20 16.64
N ILE A 447 7.32 -1.24 17.97
CA ILE A 447 7.32 -2.49 18.76
C ILE A 447 6.00 -3.25 18.54
N GLY A 448 4.86 -2.56 18.51
CA GLY A 448 3.56 -3.17 18.24
C GLY A 448 3.49 -3.80 16.85
N ALA A 449 3.98 -3.11 15.82
CA ALA A 449 4.07 -3.66 14.46
C ALA A 449 5.05 -4.84 14.38
N ALA A 450 6.17 -4.79 15.10
CA ALA A 450 7.11 -5.92 15.17
C ALA A 450 6.45 -7.15 15.85
N ALA A 451 5.72 -6.96 16.95
CA ALA A 451 4.97 -8.03 17.59
C ALA A 451 3.89 -8.63 16.67
N LEU A 452 3.17 -7.78 15.91
CA LEU A 452 2.22 -8.23 14.89
C LEU A 452 2.90 -8.98 13.73
N THR A 453 4.13 -8.61 13.37
CA THR A 453 4.91 -9.29 12.32
C THR A 453 5.46 -10.64 12.81
N PHE A 454 5.79 -10.75 14.10
CA PHE A 454 6.18 -11.98 14.81
C PHE A 454 6.22 -11.69 16.33
N PRO A 455 5.62 -12.53 17.19
CA PRO A 455 4.97 -13.83 16.92
C PRO A 455 3.44 -13.75 16.72
N VAL A 456 2.80 -12.59 16.94
CA VAL A 456 1.32 -12.46 16.98
C VAL A 456 0.65 -12.85 15.67
N VAL A 457 1.33 -12.64 14.54
CA VAL A 457 0.82 -13.06 13.21
C VAL A 457 0.42 -14.53 13.18
N LEU A 458 1.17 -15.41 13.84
CA LEU A 458 0.88 -16.85 13.85
C LEU A 458 -0.48 -17.18 14.44
N ALA A 459 -0.89 -16.43 15.47
CA ALA A 459 -2.22 -16.57 16.08
C ALA A 459 -3.33 -15.93 15.24
N LEU A 460 -3.02 -14.88 14.47
CA LEU A 460 -3.99 -14.15 13.65
C LEU A 460 -4.20 -14.78 12.27
N MET A 461 -3.28 -15.62 11.80
CA MET A 461 -3.34 -16.20 10.45
C MET A 461 -4.65 -16.90 10.11
N PRO A 462 -5.28 -17.72 10.99
CA PRO A 462 -6.56 -18.35 10.66
C PRO A 462 -7.67 -17.33 10.34
N ALA A 463 -7.69 -16.21 11.07
CA ALA A 463 -8.65 -15.13 10.84
C ALA A 463 -8.33 -14.37 9.54
N ILE A 464 -7.07 -13.96 9.35
CA ILE A 464 -6.63 -13.24 8.14
C ILE A 464 -6.92 -14.09 6.89
N ASP A 465 -6.60 -15.39 6.92
CA ASP A 465 -6.85 -16.32 5.82
C ASP A 465 -8.35 -16.43 5.51
N SER A 466 -9.19 -16.58 6.53
CA SER A 466 -10.65 -16.68 6.38
C SER A 466 -11.24 -15.43 5.72
N TYR A 467 -10.86 -14.23 6.20
CA TYR A 467 -11.35 -12.97 5.64
C TYR A 467 -10.81 -12.71 4.22
N ALA A 468 -9.55 -13.03 3.96
CA ALA A 468 -8.96 -12.89 2.62
C ALA A 468 -9.58 -13.87 1.61
N ARG A 469 -9.92 -15.09 2.04
CA ARG A 469 -10.65 -16.07 1.23
C ARG A 469 -12.05 -15.57 0.89
N ALA A 470 -12.79 -15.05 1.87
CA ALA A 470 -14.10 -14.46 1.63
C ALA A 470 -14.01 -13.26 0.68
N ALA A 471 -12.97 -12.44 0.81
CA ALA A 471 -12.70 -11.31 -0.06
C ALA A 471 -12.38 -11.75 -1.50
N ALA A 472 -11.57 -12.78 -1.68
CA ALA A 472 -11.24 -13.33 -3.00
C ALA A 472 -12.47 -13.95 -3.68
N ALA A 473 -13.30 -14.68 -2.92
CA ALA A 473 -14.54 -15.26 -3.44
C ALA A 473 -15.55 -14.18 -3.91
N ALA A 474 -15.56 -13.00 -3.27
CA ALA A 474 -16.44 -11.91 -3.66
C ALA A 474 -16.09 -11.29 -5.03
N LEU A 475 -14.86 -11.50 -5.54
CA LEU A 475 -14.40 -10.99 -6.84
C LEU A 475 -14.69 -11.94 -8.02
N GLY A 476 -15.29 -13.11 -7.77
CA GLY A 476 -15.90 -13.96 -8.81
C GLY A 476 -14.94 -14.73 -9.72
N LEU A 477 -13.63 -14.78 -9.49
CA LEU A 477 -12.73 -15.74 -10.11
C LEU A 477 -12.83 -17.08 -9.37
N GLY A 478 -13.75 -17.94 -9.79
CA GLY A 478 -13.96 -19.26 -9.23
C GLY A 478 -13.29 -20.35 -10.04
#